data_8d7deb61b12309d0dab94b4b75ba5a2f
#
_entry.id   8d7deb61b12309d0dab94b4b75ba5a2f
#
_cell.length_a   1.000
_cell.length_b   1.000
_cell.length_c   1.000
_cell.angle_alpha   90.00
_cell.angle_beta   90.00
_cell.angle_gamma   90.00
#
_symmetry.space_group_name_H-M   'P 1'
#
loop_
_entity.id
_entity.type
_entity.pdbx_description
1 polymer ?
#
loop_
_entity_poly.entity_id
_entity_poly.type
_entity_poly.pdbx_seq_one_letter_code
_entity_poly.pdbx_strand_id
1 'polypeptide(L)'
;NQSIYIRSHLETPHGVVRLKSGGIMWFRPDTQEAGIQYRGWCNPWGHHFNRHGQSFVTDGAGFQGISYAIPGAMYFTYAGGRRIMESVSPGNYPKFAGLEIVSGEQFPKDFQGHAITCDFRAHRIVRFNLSENGAGYSAEHLGDFIRSSSASFRPIDVKQGPDGALYIADWSNPIIQHGEVDFRDPRRDKVHGRIWRVTFKGQPKRKSRDFTKEDNTVLMDVLIKDNSYDRAKARRVLHERGKDILPDLKQWLLRHAENETAQMEALWLHEALNVVNASLLMLTLEANDARVRAAAMRVLAHWHNRLTTTQLHAAAG
;
A
#
# COMPACT_ATOMS: atom_id res chain seq x y z
N ASN A 1 2.53 9.13 -7.24
CA ASN A 1 1.28 9.22 -8.00
C ASN A 1 1.34 10.40 -8.98
N GLN A 2 0.65 10.28 -10.11
CA GLN A 2 0.60 11.32 -11.14
C GLN A 2 -0.81 11.45 -11.70
N SER A 3 -1.27 12.71 -11.90
CA SER A 3 -2.57 13.03 -12.48
C SER A 3 -2.59 12.85 -14.01
N ILE A 4 -3.79 12.70 -14.57
CA ILE A 4 -4.05 12.55 -16.01
C ILE A 4 -3.53 13.70 -16.87
N TYR A 5 -3.49 14.92 -16.34
CA TYR A 5 -3.08 16.12 -17.06
C TYR A 5 -1.57 16.34 -17.09
N ILE A 6 -0.81 15.49 -16.41
CA ILE A 6 0.64 15.64 -16.28
C ILE A 6 1.34 14.66 -17.20
N ARG A 7 2.45 15.11 -17.75
CA ARG A 7 3.44 14.27 -18.43
C ARG A 7 4.73 14.43 -17.67
N SER A 8 5.16 13.35 -17.01
CA SER A 8 6.40 13.36 -16.25
C SER A 8 7.42 12.46 -16.89
N HIS A 9 8.66 12.85 -16.75
CA HIS A 9 9.78 11.94 -16.91
C HIS A 9 10.67 12.03 -15.67
N LEU A 10 11.26 10.91 -15.35
CA LEU A 10 12.24 10.79 -14.29
C LEU A 10 13.54 10.33 -14.92
N GLU A 11 14.58 11.14 -14.83
CA GLU A 11 15.92 10.81 -15.29
C GLU A 11 16.66 10.06 -14.20
N THR A 12 17.24 8.92 -14.54
CA THR A 12 18.03 8.07 -13.65
C THR A 12 19.33 7.67 -14.37
N PRO A 13 20.34 7.18 -13.67
CA PRO A 13 21.54 6.61 -14.28
C PRO A 13 21.25 5.46 -15.26
N HIS A 14 20.06 4.83 -15.13
CA HIS A 14 19.63 3.69 -15.96
C HIS A 14 18.76 4.13 -17.16
N GLY A 15 18.57 5.44 -17.36
CA GLY A 15 17.76 6.00 -18.44
C GLY A 15 16.57 6.80 -17.96
N VAL A 16 15.68 7.12 -18.90
CA VAL A 16 14.52 7.98 -18.66
C VAL A 16 13.24 7.16 -18.56
N VAL A 17 12.55 7.25 -17.43
CA VAL A 17 11.21 6.68 -17.23
C VAL A 17 10.17 7.74 -17.54
N ARG A 18 9.27 7.47 -18.49
CA ARG A 18 8.22 8.42 -18.93
C ARG A 18 6.83 7.87 -18.61
N LEU A 19 6.04 8.69 -17.94
CA LEU A 19 4.64 8.43 -17.68
C LEU A 19 3.79 9.57 -18.26
N LYS A 20 2.94 9.23 -19.22
CA LYS A 20 1.89 10.11 -19.73
C LYS A 20 0.57 9.74 -19.07
N SER A 21 -0.19 10.72 -18.62
CA SER A 21 -1.43 10.51 -17.87
C SER A 21 -1.22 9.97 -16.45
N GLY A 22 -2.30 9.58 -15.79
CA GLY A 22 -2.26 9.06 -14.43
C GLY A 22 -1.49 7.76 -14.29
N GLY A 23 -1.02 7.50 -13.09
CA GLY A 23 -0.32 6.28 -12.74
C GLY A 23 0.54 6.37 -11.49
N ILE A 24 1.23 5.30 -11.20
CA ILE A 24 2.12 5.16 -10.06
C ILE A 24 3.49 4.70 -10.55
N MET A 25 4.52 5.42 -10.16
CA MET A 25 5.92 5.07 -10.37
C MET A 25 6.49 4.43 -9.11
N TRP A 26 7.44 3.54 -9.27
CA TRP A 26 8.31 3.07 -8.20
C TRP A 26 9.72 3.64 -8.38
N PHE A 27 10.43 3.76 -7.29
CA PHE A 27 11.82 4.19 -7.25
C PHE A 27 12.58 3.44 -6.16
N ARG A 28 13.78 2.96 -6.48
CA ARG A 28 14.69 2.30 -5.55
C ARG A 28 15.85 3.27 -5.24
N PRO A 29 15.92 3.80 -4.02
CA PRO A 29 16.90 4.85 -3.68
C PRO A 29 18.36 4.39 -3.72
N ASP A 30 18.63 3.14 -3.37
CA ASP A 30 19.99 2.56 -3.28
C ASP A 30 20.63 2.34 -4.65
N THR A 31 19.87 1.94 -5.65
CA THR A 31 20.33 1.72 -7.02
C THR A 31 19.95 2.84 -7.98
N GLN A 32 19.09 3.75 -7.56
CA GLN A 32 18.49 4.82 -8.39
C GLN A 32 17.69 4.27 -9.59
N GLU A 33 17.30 3.01 -9.55
CA GLU A 33 16.38 2.44 -10.53
C GLU A 33 14.98 2.97 -10.33
N ALA A 34 14.25 3.14 -11.42
CA ALA A 34 12.86 3.56 -11.40
C ALA A 34 12.07 2.91 -12.51
N GLY A 35 10.75 2.80 -12.31
CA GLY A 35 9.86 2.26 -13.33
C GLY A 35 8.41 2.67 -13.10
N ILE A 36 7.55 2.24 -14.00
CA ILE A 36 6.11 2.46 -13.89
C ILE A 36 5.50 1.19 -13.33
N GLN A 37 4.88 1.30 -12.15
CA GLN A 37 4.20 0.18 -11.51
C GLN A 37 2.81 -0.02 -12.10
N TYR A 38 2.05 1.07 -12.23
CA TYR A 38 0.70 1.05 -12.79
C TYR A 38 0.47 2.25 -13.69
N ARG A 39 -0.32 2.04 -14.74
CA ARG A 39 -0.77 3.11 -15.64
C ARG A 39 -2.25 3.33 -15.49
N GLY A 40 -2.68 4.56 -15.56
CA GLY A 40 -4.09 4.90 -15.55
C GLY A 40 -4.53 5.66 -14.32
N TRP A 41 -5.83 5.64 -14.08
CA TRP A 41 -6.58 6.53 -13.22
C TRP A 41 -6.53 7.99 -13.67
N CYS A 42 -7.43 8.77 -13.15
CA CYS A 42 -7.48 10.21 -13.44
C CYS A 42 -6.59 10.99 -12.46
N ASN A 43 -6.67 10.66 -11.18
CA ASN A 43 -5.94 11.33 -10.12
C ASN A 43 -5.74 10.40 -8.92
N PRO A 44 -4.84 9.40 -9.04
CA PRO A 44 -4.61 8.44 -7.96
C PRO A 44 -4.01 9.17 -6.76
N TRP A 45 -4.64 9.00 -5.58
CA TRP A 45 -4.22 9.67 -4.35
C TRP A 45 -3.78 8.71 -3.26
N GLY A 46 -4.64 7.78 -2.86
CA GLY A 46 -4.32 6.77 -1.86
C GLY A 46 -3.68 5.55 -2.49
N HIS A 47 -2.68 4.99 -1.82
CA HIS A 47 -2.06 3.74 -2.19
C HIS A 47 -1.66 2.98 -0.93
N HIS A 48 -2.05 1.72 -0.84
CA HIS A 48 -1.70 0.86 0.28
C HIS A 48 -1.54 -0.60 -0.18
N PHE A 49 -0.67 -1.34 0.52
CA PHE A 49 -0.49 -2.77 0.32
C PHE A 49 -1.12 -3.53 1.48
N ASN A 50 -1.82 -4.61 1.18
CA ASN A 50 -2.22 -5.55 2.23
C ASN A 50 -1.02 -6.38 2.71
N ARG A 51 -1.27 -7.30 3.67
CA ARG A 51 -0.23 -8.17 4.25
C ARG A 51 0.55 -8.98 3.21
N HIS A 52 -0.09 -9.36 2.10
CA HIS A 52 0.50 -10.19 1.04
C HIS A 52 1.04 -9.36 -0.14
N GLY A 53 1.25 -8.05 0.06
CA GLY A 53 1.76 -7.16 -0.98
C GLY A 53 0.78 -6.89 -2.12
N GLN A 54 -0.51 -7.23 -1.95
CA GLN A 54 -1.54 -6.85 -2.92
C GLN A 54 -1.81 -5.36 -2.80
N SER A 55 -1.89 -4.69 -3.93
CA SER A 55 -1.94 -3.23 -4.01
C SER A 55 -3.36 -2.72 -4.23
N PHE A 56 -3.72 -1.70 -3.45
CA PHE A 56 -5.00 -1.01 -3.56
C PHE A 56 -4.76 0.49 -3.75
N VAL A 57 -5.55 1.08 -4.65
CA VAL A 57 -5.39 2.49 -5.05
C VAL A 57 -6.74 3.18 -4.99
N THR A 58 -6.77 4.42 -4.50
CA THR A 58 -7.95 5.29 -4.61
C THR A 58 -7.73 6.36 -5.67
N ASP A 59 -8.81 6.79 -6.32
CA ASP A 59 -8.76 7.88 -7.31
C ASP A 59 -9.60 9.07 -6.83
N GLY A 60 -9.00 10.24 -6.84
CA GLY A 60 -9.63 11.50 -6.47
C GLY A 60 -10.55 12.10 -7.55
N ALA A 61 -10.58 11.54 -8.76
CA ALA A 61 -11.45 11.99 -9.85
C ALA A 61 -11.49 10.97 -10.99
N GLY A 62 -12.66 10.70 -11.54
CA GLY A 62 -12.82 9.93 -12.77
C GLY A 62 -12.91 8.42 -12.61
N PHE A 63 -11.99 7.78 -11.90
CA PHE A 63 -12.11 6.38 -11.49
C PHE A 63 -12.59 6.37 -10.04
N GLN A 64 -13.70 5.73 -9.79
CA GLN A 64 -14.39 5.90 -8.51
C GLN A 64 -14.13 4.73 -7.57
N GLY A 65 -13.92 5.04 -6.29
CA GLY A 65 -13.76 4.05 -5.24
C GLY A 65 -12.33 3.55 -5.07
N ILE A 66 -12.22 2.28 -4.68
CA ILE A 66 -10.96 1.57 -4.44
C ILE A 66 -10.73 0.61 -5.60
N SER A 67 -9.55 0.64 -6.18
CA SER A 67 -9.12 -0.30 -7.22
C SER A 67 -8.14 -1.31 -6.66
N TYR A 68 -8.29 -2.58 -7.01
CA TYR A 68 -7.23 -3.56 -6.89
C TYR A 68 -6.25 -3.34 -8.04
N ALA A 69 -4.99 -3.06 -7.72
CA ALA A 69 -3.98 -2.69 -8.71
C ALA A 69 -3.04 -3.88 -9.01
N ILE A 70 -3.06 -4.33 -10.26
CA ILE A 70 -2.25 -5.44 -10.75
C ILE A 70 -1.00 -4.87 -11.44
N PRO A 71 0.23 -5.30 -11.12
CA PRO A 71 1.44 -4.84 -11.77
C PRO A 71 1.38 -4.99 -13.29
N GLY A 72 1.79 -3.94 -14.00
CA GLY A 72 1.76 -3.90 -15.46
C GLY A 72 0.39 -3.63 -16.08
N ALA A 73 -0.70 -3.66 -15.33
CA ALA A 73 -2.03 -3.36 -15.83
C ALA A 73 -2.20 -1.88 -16.15
N MET A 74 -3.11 -1.60 -17.08
CA MET A 74 -3.54 -0.26 -17.44
C MET A 74 -4.99 -0.03 -17.05
N TYR A 75 -5.22 0.96 -16.21
CA TYR A 75 -6.54 1.34 -15.74
C TYR A 75 -7.12 2.46 -16.59
N PHE A 76 -8.45 2.56 -16.59
CA PHE A 76 -9.13 3.61 -17.34
C PHE A 76 -8.70 5.01 -16.89
N THR A 77 -8.38 5.89 -17.86
CA THR A 77 -7.86 7.24 -17.58
C THR A 77 -8.66 8.34 -18.22
N TYR A 78 -9.58 8.08 -19.13
CA TYR A 78 -10.18 9.11 -19.98
C TYR A 78 -11.62 8.82 -20.39
N ALA A 79 -12.39 9.89 -20.63
CA ALA A 79 -13.81 9.83 -20.95
C ALA A 79 -14.18 9.10 -22.27
N GLY A 80 -13.26 8.72 -23.10
CA GLY A 80 -13.50 7.94 -24.32
C GLY A 80 -13.02 6.49 -24.24
N GLY A 81 -12.35 6.12 -23.16
CA GLY A 81 -11.81 4.78 -22.98
C GLY A 81 -12.83 3.81 -22.37
N ARG A 82 -12.79 2.55 -22.80
CA ARG A 82 -13.57 1.50 -22.17
C ARG A 82 -12.90 1.09 -20.85
N ARG A 83 -13.67 1.10 -19.75
CA ARG A 83 -13.22 0.54 -18.49
C ARG A 83 -13.11 -0.98 -18.63
N ILE A 84 -11.92 -1.52 -18.39
CA ILE A 84 -11.65 -2.96 -18.42
C ILE A 84 -11.69 -3.52 -16.99
N MET A 85 -11.11 -2.78 -16.04
CA MET A 85 -11.09 -3.15 -14.63
C MET A 85 -12.03 -2.25 -13.84
N GLU A 86 -12.95 -2.84 -13.11
CA GLU A 86 -13.86 -2.11 -12.23
C GLU A 86 -13.20 -1.84 -10.87
N SER A 87 -13.75 -0.86 -10.11
CA SER A 87 -13.38 -0.69 -8.71
C SER A 87 -13.90 -1.89 -7.89
N VAL A 88 -13.18 -2.24 -6.85
CA VAL A 88 -13.61 -3.30 -5.92
C VAL A 88 -14.68 -2.81 -4.94
N SER A 89 -14.74 -1.51 -4.67
CA SER A 89 -15.74 -0.91 -3.80
C SER A 89 -17.06 -0.70 -4.53
N PRO A 90 -18.21 -0.96 -3.88
CA PRO A 90 -19.52 -0.71 -4.47
C PRO A 90 -19.83 0.79 -4.55
N GLY A 91 -20.75 1.12 -5.45
CA GLY A 91 -21.29 2.47 -5.60
C GLY A 91 -20.34 3.45 -6.29
N ASN A 92 -20.73 4.69 -6.29
CA ASN A 92 -20.15 5.76 -7.06
C ASN A 92 -19.59 6.85 -6.12
N TYR A 93 -18.36 6.68 -5.67
CA TYR A 93 -17.71 7.60 -4.75
C TYR A 93 -16.80 8.57 -5.51
N PRO A 94 -17.13 9.85 -5.55
CA PRO A 94 -16.49 10.77 -6.49
C PRO A 94 -15.06 11.15 -6.16
N LYS A 95 -14.59 11.05 -4.91
CA LYS A 95 -13.25 11.51 -4.54
C LYS A 95 -12.75 10.88 -3.25
N PHE A 96 -12.15 9.72 -3.35
CA PHE A 96 -11.42 9.14 -2.24
C PHE A 96 -9.97 9.63 -2.20
N ALA A 97 -9.54 10.05 -1.00
CA ALA A 97 -8.17 10.47 -0.73
C ALA A 97 -7.60 9.64 0.43
N GLY A 98 -6.34 9.29 0.34
CA GLY A 98 -5.72 8.42 1.32
C GLY A 98 -6.31 7.01 1.34
N LEU A 99 -5.57 6.08 1.87
CA LEU A 99 -6.02 4.69 2.08
C LEU A 99 -5.16 4.06 3.17
N GLU A 100 -5.82 3.35 4.10
CA GLU A 100 -5.19 2.53 5.12
C GLU A 100 -5.91 1.20 5.22
N ILE A 101 -5.18 0.12 5.47
CA ILE A 101 -5.75 -1.18 5.82
C ILE A 101 -5.43 -1.44 7.29
N VAL A 102 -6.47 -1.44 8.11
CA VAL A 102 -6.33 -1.54 9.57
C VAL A 102 -5.71 -2.87 9.97
N SER A 103 -4.75 -2.81 10.87
CA SER A 103 -4.04 -3.98 11.39
C SER A 103 -3.62 -3.80 12.85
N GLY A 104 -3.33 -4.92 13.52
CA GLY A 104 -2.84 -4.91 14.90
C GLY A 104 -3.92 -4.72 15.96
N GLU A 105 -3.54 -4.82 17.22
CA GLU A 105 -4.42 -5.02 18.37
C GLU A 105 -5.15 -3.77 18.87
N GLN A 106 -4.83 -2.58 18.31
CA GLN A 106 -5.39 -1.31 18.79
C GLN A 106 -6.83 -1.05 18.32
N PHE A 107 -7.28 -1.81 17.34
CA PHE A 107 -8.67 -1.84 16.89
C PHE A 107 -9.24 -3.26 17.05
N PRO A 108 -10.55 -3.40 17.27
CA PRO A 108 -11.20 -4.69 17.42
C PRO A 108 -10.96 -5.64 16.25
N LYS A 109 -11.17 -6.94 16.47
CA LYS A 109 -10.95 -7.96 15.44
C LYS A 109 -11.79 -7.74 14.18
N ASP A 110 -12.99 -7.20 14.31
CA ASP A 110 -13.89 -6.86 13.21
C ASP A 110 -13.44 -5.64 12.39
N PHE A 111 -12.35 -4.99 12.78
CA PHE A 111 -11.70 -3.95 11.99
C PHE A 111 -10.49 -4.45 11.20
N GLN A 112 -9.96 -5.62 11.54
CA GLN A 112 -8.73 -6.11 10.95
C GLN A 112 -8.91 -6.42 9.46
N GLY A 113 -7.99 -5.91 8.62
CA GLY A 113 -8.04 -6.06 7.17
C GLY A 113 -9.02 -5.13 6.46
N HIS A 114 -9.83 -4.35 7.20
CA HIS A 114 -10.72 -3.38 6.59
C HIS A 114 -9.97 -2.20 6.00
N ALA A 115 -10.37 -1.78 4.80
CA ALA A 115 -9.89 -0.57 4.16
C ALA A 115 -10.64 0.65 4.71
N ILE A 116 -9.88 1.68 5.09
CA ILE A 116 -10.40 2.98 5.52
C ILE A 116 -9.88 4.03 4.56
N THR A 117 -10.78 4.86 4.03
CA THR A 117 -10.43 5.92 3.07
C THR A 117 -11.22 7.20 3.34
N CYS A 118 -10.67 8.32 2.90
CA CYS A 118 -11.17 9.65 3.15
C CYS A 118 -12.07 10.13 2.00
N ASP A 119 -13.34 10.40 2.28
CA ASP A 119 -14.27 11.10 1.38
C ASP A 119 -14.34 12.58 1.79
N PHE A 120 -13.35 13.35 1.36
CA PHE A 120 -13.19 14.74 1.79
C PHE A 120 -14.31 15.66 1.30
N ARG A 121 -15.02 15.31 0.23
CA ARG A 121 -16.18 16.07 -0.25
C ARG A 121 -17.39 15.91 0.64
N ALA A 122 -17.59 14.69 1.15
CA ALA A 122 -18.73 14.36 1.99
C ALA A 122 -18.45 14.50 3.50
N HIS A 123 -17.31 15.10 3.90
CA HIS A 123 -16.94 15.35 5.30
C HIS A 123 -16.92 14.07 6.14
N ARG A 124 -16.39 12.97 5.57
CA ARG A 124 -16.41 11.67 6.21
C ARG A 124 -15.22 10.81 5.86
N ILE A 125 -15.03 9.79 6.68
CA ILE A 125 -14.15 8.67 6.43
C ILE A 125 -15.00 7.42 6.38
N VAL A 126 -14.83 6.62 5.35
CA VAL A 126 -15.61 5.41 5.09
C VAL A 126 -14.81 4.16 5.32
N ARG A 127 -15.50 3.06 5.65
CA ARG A 127 -14.92 1.75 5.93
C ARG A 127 -15.48 0.71 4.98
N PHE A 128 -14.58 -0.14 4.46
CA PHE A 128 -14.90 -1.24 3.59
C PHE A 128 -14.31 -2.55 4.13
N ASN A 129 -15.08 -3.62 4.10
CA ASN A 129 -14.56 -4.96 4.26
C ASN A 129 -14.04 -5.45 2.91
N LEU A 130 -12.71 -5.71 2.83
CA LEU A 130 -12.08 -6.28 1.64
C LEU A 130 -12.12 -7.80 1.73
N SER A 131 -12.65 -8.44 0.71
CA SER A 131 -12.73 -9.90 0.60
C SER A 131 -12.12 -10.37 -0.71
N GLU A 132 -11.45 -11.52 -0.67
CA GLU A 132 -10.96 -12.18 -1.88
C GLU A 132 -12.16 -12.65 -2.73
N ASN A 133 -12.06 -12.48 -4.04
CA ASN A 133 -13.07 -12.89 -5.00
C ASN A 133 -12.39 -13.42 -6.27
N GLY A 134 -12.26 -14.73 -6.38
CA GLY A 134 -11.48 -15.36 -7.44
C GLY A 134 -10.01 -14.91 -7.40
N ALA A 135 -9.50 -14.45 -8.54
CA ALA A 135 -8.14 -13.89 -8.66
C ALA A 135 -8.04 -12.41 -8.25
N GLY A 136 -9.13 -11.83 -7.75
CA GLY A 136 -9.21 -10.42 -7.38
C GLY A 136 -9.83 -10.20 -6.01
N TYR A 137 -10.49 -9.06 -5.86
CA TYR A 137 -11.12 -8.64 -4.62
C TYR A 137 -12.49 -8.05 -4.87
N SER A 138 -13.32 -8.09 -3.85
CA SER A 138 -14.55 -7.30 -3.71
C SER A 138 -14.51 -6.55 -2.39
N ALA A 139 -15.34 -5.52 -2.25
CA ALA A 139 -15.45 -4.78 -1.01
C ALA A 139 -16.91 -4.50 -0.68
N GLU A 140 -17.25 -4.69 0.59
CA GLU A 140 -18.53 -4.32 1.16
C GLU A 140 -18.41 -2.99 1.89
N HIS A 141 -19.32 -2.05 1.63
CA HIS A 141 -19.35 -0.77 2.32
C HIS A 141 -19.98 -0.93 3.71
N LEU A 142 -19.21 -0.72 4.76
CA LEU A 142 -19.64 -0.86 6.15
C LEU A 142 -20.14 0.45 6.79
N GLY A 143 -20.35 1.48 5.97
CA GLY A 143 -20.81 2.79 6.42
C GLY A 143 -19.69 3.77 6.79
N ASP A 144 -20.10 4.86 7.41
CA ASP A 144 -19.17 5.90 7.82
C ASP A 144 -18.42 5.50 9.10
N PHE A 145 -17.10 5.49 9.03
CA PHE A 145 -16.25 5.34 10.21
C PHE A 145 -16.23 6.63 11.06
N ILE A 146 -16.11 7.76 10.38
CA ILE A 146 -16.19 9.10 10.99
C ILE A 146 -16.97 9.99 10.05
N ARG A 147 -17.89 10.81 10.61
CA ARG A 147 -18.59 11.86 9.89
C ARG A 147 -18.56 13.15 10.70
N SER A 148 -18.43 14.27 10.03
CA SER A 148 -18.51 15.60 10.64
C SER A 148 -19.63 16.44 10.02
N SER A 149 -20.30 17.25 10.83
CA SER A 149 -21.25 18.29 10.38
C SER A 149 -20.52 19.57 9.92
N SER A 150 -19.23 19.71 10.22
CA SER A 150 -18.45 20.86 9.82
C SER A 150 -18.10 20.82 8.35
N ALA A 151 -18.46 21.85 7.60
CA ALA A 151 -18.08 22.03 6.20
C ALA A 151 -16.56 22.13 5.99
N SER A 152 -15.82 22.46 7.05
CA SER A 152 -14.34 22.55 7.02
C SER A 152 -13.64 21.21 7.26
N PHE A 153 -14.35 20.15 7.66
CA PHE A 153 -13.73 18.84 7.80
C PHE A 153 -13.44 18.25 6.41
N ARG A 154 -12.16 18.19 6.06
CA ARG A 154 -11.68 17.70 4.75
C ARG A 154 -10.57 16.66 4.96
N PRO A 155 -10.93 15.45 5.36
CA PRO A 155 -9.92 14.39 5.53
C PRO A 155 -9.30 14.06 4.18
N ILE A 156 -7.98 14.14 4.09
CA ILE A 156 -7.20 13.93 2.86
C ILE A 156 -6.23 12.76 2.93
N ASP A 157 -5.88 12.31 4.12
CA ASP A 157 -5.12 11.08 4.30
C ASP A 157 -5.43 10.45 5.66
N VAL A 158 -5.25 9.14 5.73
CA VAL A 158 -5.38 8.34 6.95
C VAL A 158 -4.26 7.32 7.01
N LYS A 159 -3.55 7.23 8.15
CA LYS A 159 -2.46 6.29 8.38
C LYS A 159 -2.46 5.77 9.80
N GLN A 160 -2.14 4.49 9.95
CA GLN A 160 -1.90 3.91 11.26
C GLN A 160 -0.52 4.33 11.77
N GLY A 161 -0.47 4.84 13.01
CA GLY A 161 0.75 5.35 13.63
C GLY A 161 1.46 4.33 14.55
N PRO A 162 2.59 4.75 15.14
CA PRO A 162 3.44 3.89 15.98
C PRO A 162 2.75 3.38 17.24
N ASP A 163 1.76 4.09 17.73
CA ASP A 163 0.95 3.73 18.90
C ASP A 163 -0.31 2.95 18.53
N GLY A 164 -0.46 2.58 17.25
CA GLY A 164 -1.58 1.84 16.70
C GLY A 164 -2.85 2.68 16.45
N ALA A 165 -2.84 3.97 16.82
CA ALA A 165 -3.93 4.88 16.51
C ALA A 165 -3.98 5.20 15.00
N LEU A 166 -5.15 5.59 14.51
CA LEU A 166 -5.29 6.16 13.18
C LEU A 166 -5.07 7.67 13.25
N TYR A 167 -4.18 8.17 12.41
CA TYR A 167 -3.91 9.59 12.23
C TYR A 167 -4.54 10.04 10.93
N ILE A 168 -5.32 11.12 11.00
CA ILE A 168 -6.08 11.65 9.88
C ILE A 168 -5.61 13.07 9.62
N ALA A 169 -5.09 13.31 8.44
CA ALA A 169 -4.79 14.65 7.97
C ALA A 169 -6.07 15.31 7.47
N ASP A 170 -6.42 16.43 8.06
CA ASP A 170 -7.60 17.22 7.73
C ASP A 170 -7.15 18.57 7.17
N TRP A 171 -7.42 18.79 5.90
CA TRP A 171 -7.08 20.05 5.22
C TRP A 171 -7.79 21.27 5.79
N SER A 172 -8.90 21.06 6.50
CA SER A 172 -9.64 22.13 7.19
C SER A 172 -10.07 23.30 6.29
N ASN A 173 -10.68 22.99 5.16
CA ASN A 173 -11.10 24.04 4.21
C ASN A 173 -12.58 23.93 3.83
N PRO A 174 -13.39 24.99 4.01
CA PRO A 174 -14.80 24.97 3.60
C PRO A 174 -14.98 24.90 2.09
N ILE A 175 -14.01 25.39 1.30
CA ILE A 175 -14.06 25.44 -0.16
C ILE A 175 -13.04 24.48 -0.76
N ILE A 176 -13.52 23.55 -1.59
CA ILE A 176 -12.72 22.53 -2.26
C ILE A 176 -12.65 22.70 -3.78
N GLN A 177 -13.36 23.66 -4.34
CA GLN A 177 -13.33 24.00 -5.76
C GLN A 177 -11.94 24.54 -6.16
N HIS A 178 -11.60 24.35 -7.42
CA HIS A 178 -10.36 24.88 -8.02
C HIS A 178 -10.55 26.36 -8.41
N GLY A 179 -10.34 26.71 -9.65
CA GLY A 179 -10.49 28.08 -10.14
C GLY A 179 -11.92 28.59 -10.30
N GLU A 180 -12.94 27.72 -10.13
CA GLU A 180 -14.35 28.09 -10.13
C GLU A 180 -14.71 29.03 -8.96
N VAL A 181 -13.94 28.98 -7.88
CA VAL A 181 -13.96 29.94 -6.79
C VAL A 181 -12.58 30.56 -6.70
N ASP A 182 -12.49 31.89 -6.72
CA ASP A 182 -11.20 32.62 -6.68
C ASP A 182 -10.31 32.07 -5.55
N PHE A 183 -9.04 31.84 -5.86
CA PHE A 183 -8.05 31.37 -4.89
C PHE A 183 -7.79 32.39 -3.76
N ARG A 184 -8.13 33.66 -3.98
CA ARG A 184 -8.08 34.72 -2.95
C ARG A 184 -9.35 34.87 -2.15
N ASP A 185 -10.40 34.10 -2.47
CA ASP A 185 -11.68 34.16 -1.72
C ASP A 185 -11.41 34.07 -0.20
N PRO A 186 -11.90 35.03 0.60
CA PRO A 186 -11.61 35.10 2.04
C PRO A 186 -12.22 33.94 2.84
N ARG A 187 -13.17 33.22 2.27
CA ARG A 187 -13.75 32.02 2.90
C ARG A 187 -12.80 30.81 2.84
N ARG A 188 -11.75 30.85 2.01
CA ARG A 188 -10.73 29.81 1.99
C ARG A 188 -9.85 29.93 3.21
N ASP A 189 -9.78 28.87 3.99
CA ASP A 189 -8.80 28.80 5.07
C ASP A 189 -7.41 28.48 4.49
N LYS A 190 -6.47 29.40 4.69
CA LYS A 190 -5.09 29.31 4.19
C LYS A 190 -4.07 29.11 5.31
N VAL A 191 -4.54 29.03 6.55
CA VAL A 191 -3.71 29.09 7.76
C VAL A 191 -3.84 27.82 8.58
N HIS A 192 -5.02 27.20 8.62
CA HIS A 192 -5.30 26.08 9.50
C HIS A 192 -5.27 24.74 8.76
N GLY A 193 -4.82 23.75 9.47
CA GLY A 193 -4.94 22.33 9.18
C GLY A 193 -5.11 21.59 10.50
N ARG A 194 -5.52 20.34 10.46
CA ARG A 194 -5.69 19.52 11.66
C ARG A 194 -5.14 18.12 11.42
N ILE A 195 -4.62 17.53 12.49
CA ILE A 195 -4.31 16.10 12.54
C ILE A 195 -5.14 15.51 13.67
N TRP A 196 -6.07 14.64 13.31
CA TRP A 196 -6.87 13.91 14.26
C TRP A 196 -6.19 12.60 14.61
N ARG A 197 -6.15 12.29 15.91
CA ARG A 197 -5.70 11.01 16.43
C ARG A 197 -6.90 10.23 16.93
N VAL A 198 -7.19 9.10 16.29
CA VAL A 198 -8.35 8.26 16.58
C VAL A 198 -7.90 6.95 17.20
N THR A 199 -8.46 6.62 18.36
CA THR A 199 -8.21 5.38 19.09
C THR A 199 -9.51 4.68 19.38
N PHE A 200 -9.46 3.37 19.58
CA PHE A 200 -10.61 2.63 20.05
C PHE A 200 -10.72 2.76 21.57
N LYS A 201 -11.94 3.08 22.06
CA LYS A 201 -12.19 3.28 23.50
C LYS A 201 -11.94 1.99 24.28
N GLY A 202 -11.20 2.11 25.37
CA GLY A 202 -10.87 0.97 26.24
C GLY A 202 -9.58 0.21 25.85
N GLN A 203 -9.00 0.50 24.72
CA GLN A 203 -7.70 -0.09 24.37
C GLN A 203 -6.55 0.68 25.04
N PRO A 204 -5.58 -0.04 25.65
CA PRO A 204 -4.43 0.60 26.28
C PRO A 204 -3.59 1.33 25.24
N LYS A 205 -3.04 2.46 25.63
CA LYS A 205 -2.11 3.21 24.80
C LYS A 205 -0.84 2.38 24.58
N ARG A 206 -0.55 2.06 23.32
CA ARG A 206 0.66 1.34 22.95
C ARG A 206 1.87 2.30 23.03
N LYS A 207 2.98 1.80 23.58
CA LYS A 207 4.25 2.53 23.55
C LYS A 207 4.91 2.37 22.17
N SER A 208 5.46 3.45 21.66
CA SER A 208 6.31 3.41 20.47
C SER A 208 7.59 2.61 20.77
N ARG A 209 8.04 1.81 19.82
CA ARG A 209 9.23 0.96 19.91
C ARG A 209 10.34 1.54 19.02
N ASP A 210 11.57 1.52 19.52
CA ASP A 210 12.75 1.86 18.74
C ASP A 210 13.33 0.59 18.08
N PHE A 211 12.94 0.35 16.84
CA PHE A 211 13.36 -0.83 16.08
C PHE A 211 14.85 -0.84 15.73
N THR A 212 15.53 0.30 15.77
CA THR A 212 16.97 0.37 15.43
C THR A 212 17.85 -0.34 16.43
N LYS A 213 17.37 -0.52 17.66
CA LYS A 213 18.09 -1.16 18.78
C LYS A 213 17.84 -2.65 18.92
N GLU A 214 16.92 -3.19 18.12
CA GLU A 214 16.52 -4.59 18.23
C GLU A 214 17.44 -5.49 17.41
N ASP A 215 17.62 -6.73 17.87
CA ASP A 215 18.36 -7.76 17.12
C ASP A 215 17.64 -8.17 15.83
N ASN A 216 18.39 -8.66 14.83
CA ASN A 216 17.84 -9.10 13.55
C ASN A 216 16.72 -10.12 13.70
N THR A 217 16.91 -11.11 14.57
CA THR A 217 15.92 -12.16 14.83
C THR A 217 14.62 -11.58 15.37
N VAL A 218 14.72 -10.65 16.33
CA VAL A 218 13.56 -9.98 16.93
C VAL A 218 12.81 -9.14 15.87
N LEU A 219 13.53 -8.48 14.97
CA LEU A 219 12.94 -7.75 13.85
C LEU A 219 12.23 -8.69 12.88
N MET A 220 12.83 -9.85 12.58
CA MET A 220 12.21 -10.86 11.71
C MET A 220 10.94 -11.44 12.33
N ASP A 221 10.91 -11.67 13.66
CA ASP A 221 9.70 -12.11 14.37
C ASP A 221 8.56 -11.07 14.31
N VAL A 222 8.90 -9.78 14.17
CA VAL A 222 7.89 -8.73 13.95
C VAL A 222 7.24 -8.86 12.58
N LEU A 223 7.96 -9.34 11.56
CA LEU A 223 7.44 -9.46 10.19
C LEU A 223 6.25 -10.42 10.08
N ILE A 224 6.21 -11.45 10.92
CA ILE A 224 5.11 -12.43 10.91
C ILE A 224 3.92 -12.03 11.80
N LYS A 225 3.96 -10.87 12.47
CA LYS A 225 2.86 -10.33 13.28
C LYS A 225 1.91 -9.46 12.47
N ASP A 226 0.76 -9.14 13.02
CA ASP A 226 -0.33 -8.47 12.29
C ASP A 226 -0.24 -6.94 12.19
N ASN A 227 0.69 -6.28 12.87
CA ASN A 227 0.80 -4.83 12.85
C ASN A 227 1.58 -4.33 11.63
N SER A 228 0.91 -3.67 10.68
CA SER A 228 1.51 -3.18 9.43
C SER A 228 2.59 -2.11 9.66
N TYR A 229 2.39 -1.21 10.61
CA TYR A 229 3.37 -0.18 10.96
C TYR A 229 4.68 -0.80 11.44
N ASP A 230 4.59 -1.78 12.36
CA ASP A 230 5.77 -2.44 12.90
C ASP A 230 6.51 -3.25 11.83
N ARG A 231 5.76 -4.01 11.02
CA ARG A 231 6.37 -4.75 9.89
C ARG A 231 7.11 -3.83 8.94
N ALA A 232 6.51 -2.68 8.59
CA ALA A 232 7.17 -1.70 7.72
C ALA A 232 8.46 -1.15 8.32
N LYS A 233 8.44 -0.85 9.63
CA LYS A 233 9.65 -0.38 10.36
C LYS A 233 10.71 -1.46 10.49
N ALA A 234 10.33 -2.68 10.83
CA ALA A 234 11.26 -3.81 10.93
C ALA A 234 11.92 -4.11 9.58
N ARG A 235 11.14 -4.18 8.47
CA ARG A 235 11.70 -4.35 7.12
C ARG A 235 12.68 -3.24 6.77
N ARG A 236 12.34 -1.99 7.08
CA ARG A 236 13.22 -0.87 6.81
C ARG A 236 14.55 -1.01 7.52
N VAL A 237 14.55 -1.29 8.83
CA VAL A 237 15.78 -1.46 9.60
C VAL A 237 16.60 -2.65 9.10
N LEU A 238 15.95 -3.79 8.80
CA LEU A 238 16.64 -4.95 8.23
C LEU A 238 17.26 -4.62 6.86
N HIS A 239 16.57 -3.88 6.01
CA HIS A 239 17.10 -3.43 4.73
C HIS A 239 18.29 -2.46 4.90
N GLU A 240 18.20 -1.51 5.84
CA GLU A 240 19.29 -0.57 6.15
C GLU A 240 20.55 -1.26 6.70
N ARG A 241 20.40 -2.40 7.38
CA ARG A 241 21.52 -3.25 7.81
C ARG A 241 22.19 -4.03 6.66
N GLY A 242 21.52 -4.11 5.53
CA GLY A 242 22.08 -4.70 4.33
C GLY A 242 22.25 -6.21 4.40
N LYS A 243 23.24 -6.73 3.66
CA LYS A 243 23.48 -8.19 3.49
C LYS A 243 23.99 -8.87 4.76
N ASP A 244 24.40 -8.14 5.75
CA ASP A 244 24.92 -8.68 7.02
C ASP A 244 23.84 -9.45 7.80
N ILE A 245 22.56 -9.23 7.49
CA ILE A 245 21.45 -9.98 8.10
C ILE A 245 21.27 -11.39 7.53
N LEU A 246 21.90 -11.74 6.38
CA LEU A 246 21.62 -13.00 5.68
C LEU A 246 21.93 -14.27 6.50
N PRO A 247 22.99 -14.34 7.32
CA PRO A 247 23.22 -15.49 8.20
C PRO A 247 22.08 -15.66 9.22
N ASP A 248 21.63 -14.57 9.85
CA ASP A 248 20.52 -14.59 10.81
C ASP A 248 19.21 -14.94 10.14
N LEU A 249 18.95 -14.40 8.95
CA LEU A 249 17.77 -14.70 8.15
C LEU A 249 17.67 -16.20 7.82
N LYS A 250 18.80 -16.82 7.44
CA LYS A 250 18.86 -18.28 7.20
C LYS A 250 18.50 -19.07 8.45
N GLN A 251 19.07 -18.73 9.62
CA GLN A 251 18.79 -19.42 10.87
C GLN A 251 17.33 -19.18 11.33
N TRP A 252 16.82 -17.96 11.15
CA TRP A 252 15.44 -17.66 11.45
C TRP A 252 14.47 -18.46 10.58
N LEU A 253 14.73 -18.54 9.28
CA LEU A 253 13.90 -19.30 8.33
C LEU A 253 13.88 -20.81 8.66
N LEU A 254 15.01 -21.39 9.08
CA LEU A 254 15.06 -22.79 9.54
C LEU A 254 14.14 -23.05 10.74
N ARG A 255 14.04 -22.09 11.67
CA ARG A 255 13.11 -22.18 12.81
C ARG A 255 11.64 -22.02 12.44
N HIS A 256 11.37 -21.43 11.28
CA HIS A 256 10.03 -21.14 10.75
C HIS A 256 9.76 -21.87 9.44
N ALA A 257 10.37 -23.04 9.22
CA ALA A 257 10.36 -23.75 7.95
C ALA A 257 8.95 -24.06 7.41
N GLU A 258 8.00 -24.35 8.32
CA GLU A 258 6.59 -24.64 7.96
C GLU A 258 5.70 -23.38 7.92
N ASN A 259 6.27 -22.20 8.17
CA ASN A 259 5.49 -20.96 8.19
C ASN A 259 5.60 -20.24 6.85
N GLU A 260 4.59 -20.39 6.00
CA GLU A 260 4.55 -19.79 4.67
C GLU A 260 4.64 -18.26 4.69
N THR A 261 4.11 -17.61 5.74
CA THR A 261 4.29 -16.16 5.93
C THR A 261 5.75 -15.80 6.19
N ALA A 262 6.47 -16.61 6.97
CA ALA A 262 7.89 -16.39 7.21
C ALA A 262 8.72 -16.62 5.95
N GLN A 263 8.38 -17.62 5.15
CA GLN A 263 9.00 -17.87 3.85
C GLN A 263 8.82 -16.69 2.89
N MET A 264 7.61 -16.16 2.80
CA MET A 264 7.28 -14.97 2.00
C MET A 264 8.06 -13.73 2.46
N GLU A 265 8.10 -13.46 3.77
CA GLU A 265 8.84 -12.32 4.33
C GLU A 265 10.37 -12.46 4.09
N ALA A 266 10.90 -13.67 4.23
CA ALA A 266 12.30 -13.94 3.92
C ALA A 266 12.59 -13.73 2.43
N LEU A 267 11.70 -14.16 1.54
CA LEU A 267 11.83 -13.95 0.10
C LEU A 267 11.86 -12.45 -0.23
N TRP A 268 10.99 -11.64 0.38
CA TRP A 268 10.98 -10.19 0.20
C TRP A 268 12.22 -9.51 0.77
N LEU A 269 12.81 -10.01 1.88
CA LEU A 269 14.09 -9.50 2.37
C LEU A 269 15.22 -9.81 1.39
N HIS A 270 15.25 -10.99 0.81
CA HIS A 270 16.21 -11.32 -0.26
C HIS A 270 16.05 -10.39 -1.47
N GLU A 271 14.80 -10.09 -1.88
CA GLU A 271 14.51 -9.17 -2.98
C GLU A 271 14.98 -7.75 -2.64
N ALA A 272 14.65 -7.25 -1.44
CA ALA A 272 15.04 -5.92 -0.97
C ALA A 272 16.56 -5.75 -0.94
N LEU A 273 17.29 -6.80 -0.53
CA LEU A 273 18.76 -6.82 -0.46
C LEU A 273 19.42 -7.09 -1.84
N ASN A 274 18.62 -7.26 -2.88
CA ASN A 274 19.08 -7.59 -4.23
C ASN A 274 19.91 -8.90 -4.29
N VAL A 275 19.52 -9.91 -3.53
CA VAL A 275 20.16 -11.23 -3.45
C VAL A 275 19.20 -12.31 -3.91
N VAL A 276 19.45 -12.91 -5.06
CA VAL A 276 18.60 -14.01 -5.57
C VAL A 276 18.73 -15.24 -4.69
N ASN A 277 17.60 -15.77 -4.24
CA ASN A 277 17.48 -17.06 -3.57
C ASN A 277 16.46 -17.93 -4.33
N ALA A 278 16.93 -18.63 -5.35
CA ALA A 278 16.09 -19.43 -6.23
C ALA A 278 15.37 -20.56 -5.48
N SER A 279 16.04 -21.22 -4.53
CA SER A 279 15.43 -22.32 -3.76
C SER A 279 14.24 -21.83 -2.91
N LEU A 280 14.39 -20.69 -2.25
CA LEU A 280 13.29 -20.08 -1.47
C LEU A 280 12.16 -19.59 -2.38
N LEU A 281 12.48 -19.05 -3.56
CA LEU A 281 11.48 -18.69 -4.56
C LEU A 281 10.64 -19.89 -4.99
N MET A 282 11.30 -21.02 -5.35
CA MET A 282 10.56 -22.24 -5.74
C MET A 282 9.68 -22.75 -4.60
N LEU A 283 10.20 -22.81 -3.39
CA LEU A 283 9.44 -23.21 -2.20
C LEU A 283 8.18 -22.33 -2.01
N THR A 284 8.31 -21.02 -2.16
CA THR A 284 7.17 -20.09 -1.98
C THR A 284 6.19 -20.11 -3.16
N LEU A 285 6.62 -20.50 -4.36
CA LEU A 285 5.71 -20.72 -5.50
C LEU A 285 4.82 -21.95 -5.29
N GLU A 286 5.25 -22.92 -4.50
CA GLU A 286 4.51 -24.13 -4.15
C GLU A 286 3.72 -24.03 -2.83
N ALA A 287 3.71 -22.86 -2.18
CA ALA A 287 2.99 -22.65 -0.92
C ALA A 287 1.48 -23.00 -1.04
N ASN A 288 0.88 -23.52 0.03
CA ASN A 288 -0.55 -23.81 0.09
C ASN A 288 -1.40 -22.54 -0.02
N ASP A 289 -0.95 -21.45 0.61
CA ASP A 289 -1.62 -20.16 0.55
C ASP A 289 -1.41 -19.50 -0.83
N ALA A 290 -2.50 -19.37 -1.60
CA ALA A 290 -2.49 -18.73 -2.91
C ALA A 290 -1.95 -17.29 -2.89
N ARG A 291 -2.08 -16.59 -1.75
CA ARG A 291 -1.58 -15.22 -1.58
C ARG A 291 -0.06 -15.20 -1.49
N VAL A 292 0.52 -16.21 -0.85
CA VAL A 292 1.98 -16.40 -0.79
C VAL A 292 2.51 -16.74 -2.18
N ARG A 293 1.84 -17.64 -2.92
CA ARG A 293 2.20 -17.92 -4.33
C ARG A 293 2.15 -16.65 -5.18
N ALA A 294 1.09 -15.85 -5.04
CA ALA A 294 0.96 -14.59 -5.78
C ALA A 294 2.07 -13.58 -5.42
N ALA A 295 2.52 -13.53 -4.16
CA ALA A 295 3.66 -12.73 -3.74
C ALA A 295 4.96 -13.24 -4.38
N ALA A 296 5.18 -14.55 -4.39
CA ALA A 296 6.35 -15.18 -5.02
C ALA A 296 6.39 -14.94 -6.54
N MET A 297 5.25 -14.96 -7.22
CA MET A 297 5.15 -14.64 -8.66
C MET A 297 5.63 -13.23 -8.99
N ARG A 298 5.42 -12.24 -8.09
CA ARG A 298 5.95 -10.88 -8.28
C ARG A 298 7.47 -10.84 -8.16
N VAL A 299 8.04 -11.59 -7.22
CA VAL A 299 9.49 -11.72 -7.08
C VAL A 299 10.08 -12.43 -8.30
N LEU A 300 9.43 -13.49 -8.79
CA LEU A 300 9.81 -14.16 -10.04
C LEU A 300 9.86 -13.18 -11.21
N ALA A 301 8.85 -12.30 -11.36
CA ALA A 301 8.83 -11.29 -12.40
C ALA A 301 10.00 -10.30 -12.31
N HIS A 302 10.49 -9.98 -11.10
CA HIS A 302 11.66 -9.13 -10.91
C HIS A 302 12.99 -9.90 -11.13
N TRP A 303 13.02 -11.20 -10.85
CA TRP A 303 14.25 -12.00 -10.93
C TRP A 303 14.40 -12.80 -12.22
N HIS A 304 13.42 -12.79 -13.13
CA HIS A 304 13.40 -13.67 -14.31
C HIS A 304 14.69 -13.60 -15.14
N ASN A 305 15.31 -12.42 -15.28
CA ASN A 305 16.57 -12.23 -16.00
C ASN A 305 17.81 -12.76 -15.23
N ARG A 306 17.65 -13.17 -13.99
CA ARG A 306 18.72 -13.59 -13.07
C ARG A 306 18.63 -15.07 -12.69
N LEU A 307 17.63 -15.77 -13.21
CA LEU A 307 17.40 -17.20 -13.03
C LEU A 307 17.90 -17.97 -14.26
N THR A 308 18.35 -19.20 -14.05
CA THR A 308 18.71 -20.11 -15.15
C THR A 308 17.45 -20.60 -15.88
N THR A 309 17.62 -21.06 -17.13
CA THR A 309 16.52 -21.67 -17.90
C THR A 309 15.85 -22.82 -17.14
N THR A 310 16.63 -23.67 -16.48
CA THR A 310 16.12 -24.77 -15.66
C THR A 310 15.26 -24.27 -14.49
N GLN A 311 15.69 -23.19 -13.80
CA GLN A 311 14.91 -22.59 -12.72
C GLN A 311 13.62 -21.95 -13.22
N LEU A 312 13.64 -21.31 -14.39
CA LEU A 312 12.43 -20.73 -15.00
C LEU A 312 11.44 -21.83 -15.41
N HIS A 313 11.90 -22.94 -15.97
CA HIS A 313 11.02 -24.07 -16.29
C HIS A 313 10.41 -24.68 -15.02
N ALA A 314 11.18 -24.84 -13.94
CA ALA A 314 10.65 -25.31 -12.66
C ALA A 314 9.62 -24.37 -12.03
N ALA A 315 9.72 -23.07 -12.27
CA ALA A 315 8.76 -22.07 -11.79
C ALA A 315 7.47 -22.02 -12.64
N ALA A 316 7.47 -22.58 -13.84
CA ALA A 316 6.33 -22.55 -14.78
C ALA A 316 5.50 -23.85 -14.76
N GLY A 317 6.01 -24.92 -14.15
CA GLY A 317 5.35 -26.23 -14.02
C GLY A 317 4.56 -26.38 -12.78
#